data_3aab4fc1162bc3ed1c0bdea9388d6b69
#
_entry.id   3aab4fc1162bc3ed1c0bdea9388d6b69
#
_cell.length_a   1.000
_cell.length_b   1.000
_cell.length_c   1.000
_cell.angle_alpha   90.00
_cell.angle_beta   90.00
_cell.angle_gamma   90.00
#
_symmetry.space_group_name_H-M   'P 1'
#
loop_
_entity.id
_entity.type
_entity.pdbx_description
1 polymer ?
#
loop_
_entity_poly.entity_id
_entity_poly.type
_entity_poly.pdbx_seq_one_letter_code
_entity_poly.pdbx_strand_id
1 'polypeptide(L)'
;MAILVTTSDPRLLLEAIKKGIKDRHIETWEYDDGYCTHSPAQWRAQAFFRPNITGEGLVLNIIRRKDRNVSSEVYAVYHGRFIEMLLAHFDRMFDFSRASALASTGDLV
;
A
#
# COMPACT_ATOMS: atom_id res chain seq x y z
N MET A 1 0.28 -3.52 -11.20
CA MET A 1 0.63 -2.33 -10.43
C MET A 1 -0.66 -1.76 -9.85
N ALA A 2 -0.89 -2.00 -8.58
CA ALA A 2 -2.14 -1.57 -7.94
C ALA A 2 -2.11 -0.07 -7.63
N ILE A 3 -1.05 0.40 -6.97
CA ILE A 3 -0.85 1.82 -6.66
C ILE A 3 0.51 2.25 -7.19
N LEU A 4 0.55 3.42 -7.83
CA LEU A 4 1.80 4.10 -8.18
C LEU A 4 1.87 5.42 -7.45
N VAL A 5 2.94 5.63 -6.69
CA VAL A 5 3.22 6.87 -5.99
C VAL A 5 4.37 7.56 -6.70
N THR A 6 4.09 8.70 -7.30
CA THR A 6 5.11 9.51 -7.99
C THR A 6 5.83 10.38 -6.97
N THR A 7 7.11 10.15 -6.82
CA THR A 7 7.95 10.84 -5.83
C THR A 7 9.39 10.92 -6.32
N SER A 8 10.09 11.98 -5.93
CA SER A 8 11.51 12.14 -6.29
C SER A 8 12.43 11.20 -5.51
N ASP A 9 11.98 10.68 -4.37
CA ASP A 9 12.78 9.77 -3.55
C ASP A 9 11.90 8.63 -3.00
N PRO A 10 11.63 7.62 -3.82
CA PRO A 10 10.75 6.51 -3.40
C PRO A 10 11.33 5.70 -2.25
N ARG A 11 12.65 5.60 -2.14
CA ARG A 11 13.29 4.87 -1.04
C ARG A 11 13.05 5.58 0.29
N LEU A 12 13.23 6.90 0.31
CA LEU A 12 12.99 7.70 1.51
C LEU A 12 11.53 7.61 1.94
N LEU A 13 10.60 7.70 0.98
CA LEU A 13 9.18 7.57 1.28
C LEU A 13 8.86 6.20 1.87
N LEU A 14 9.37 5.13 1.29
CA LEU A 14 9.13 3.77 1.80
C LEU A 14 9.66 3.61 3.22
N GLU A 15 10.88 4.10 3.49
CA GLU A 15 11.46 4.04 4.82
C GLU A 15 10.64 4.86 5.83
N ALA A 16 10.13 6.02 5.42
CA ALA A 16 9.27 6.84 6.28
C ALA A 16 7.95 6.14 6.60
N ILE A 17 7.36 5.44 5.64
CA ILE A 17 6.14 4.65 5.86
C ILE A 17 6.40 3.54 6.89
N LYS A 18 7.48 2.77 6.68
CA LYS A 18 7.86 1.70 7.60
C LYS A 18 8.08 2.22 9.02
N LYS A 19 8.78 3.35 9.14
CA LYS A 19 9.06 3.96 10.43
C LYS A 19 7.79 4.45 11.10
N GLY A 20 6.90 5.09 10.35
CA GLY A 20 5.62 5.57 10.88
C GLY A 20 4.75 4.43 11.41
N ILE A 21 4.76 3.29 10.75
CA ILE A 21 4.04 2.10 11.19
C ILE A 21 4.71 1.54 12.46
N LYS A 22 6.03 1.40 12.46
CA LYS A 22 6.77 0.87 13.60
C LYS A 22 6.60 1.72 14.85
N ASP A 23 6.65 3.04 14.70
CA ASP A 23 6.54 3.99 15.81
C ASP A 23 5.09 4.27 16.21
N ARG A 24 4.13 3.61 15.56
CA ARG A 24 2.69 3.74 15.82
C ARG A 24 2.12 5.13 15.54
N HIS A 25 2.77 5.93 14.73
CA HIS A 25 2.17 7.14 14.17
C HIS A 25 1.11 6.79 13.15
N ILE A 26 1.26 5.62 12.51
CA ILE A 26 0.26 5.04 11.61
C ILE A 26 -0.27 3.78 12.30
N GLU A 27 -1.50 3.84 12.79
CA GLU A 27 -2.10 2.73 13.54
C GLU A 27 -2.97 1.83 12.68
N THR A 28 -3.34 2.29 11.47
CA THR A 28 -4.26 1.57 10.59
C THR A 28 -3.59 0.64 9.60
N TRP A 29 -2.27 0.58 9.61
CA TRP A 29 -1.48 -0.30 8.76
C TRP A 29 -0.41 -1.02 9.55
N GLU A 30 -0.14 -2.26 9.15
CA GLU A 30 0.95 -3.07 9.70
C GLU A 30 1.92 -3.39 8.58
N TYR A 31 3.20 -3.55 8.92
CA TYR A 31 4.24 -3.95 7.98
C TYR A 31 5.02 -5.10 8.58
N ASP A 32 5.09 -6.21 7.85
CA ASP A 32 5.83 -7.39 8.29
C ASP A 32 6.33 -8.16 7.07
N ASP A 33 7.60 -8.54 7.13
CA ASP A 33 8.24 -9.39 6.14
C ASP A 33 8.03 -8.93 4.69
N GLY A 34 8.08 -7.62 4.46
CA GLY A 34 7.95 -7.04 3.13
C GLY A 34 6.54 -6.76 2.66
N TYR A 35 5.54 -6.93 3.53
CA TYR A 35 4.14 -6.75 3.18
C TYR A 35 3.42 -5.81 4.13
N CYS A 36 2.51 -5.00 3.58
CA CYS A 36 1.62 -4.14 4.37
C CYS A 36 0.22 -4.72 4.35
N THR A 37 -0.47 -4.71 5.49
CA THR A 37 -1.88 -5.04 5.55
C THR A 37 -2.63 -3.99 6.35
N HIS A 38 -3.91 -3.78 6.01
CA HIS A 38 -4.77 -2.83 6.71
C HIS A 38 -5.15 -3.45 8.04
N SER A 39 -4.87 -2.75 9.15
CA SER A 39 -4.91 -3.36 10.48
C SER A 39 -6.26 -3.43 11.19
N PRO A 40 -7.30 -2.63 10.86
CA PRO A 40 -8.60 -2.82 11.51
C PRO A 40 -9.09 -4.26 11.38
N ALA A 41 -9.66 -4.82 12.47
CA ALA A 41 -10.00 -6.24 12.56
C ALA A 41 -10.81 -6.76 11.37
N GLN A 42 -11.72 -5.94 10.85
CA GLN A 42 -12.57 -6.27 9.71
C GLN A 42 -11.76 -6.52 8.44
N TRP A 43 -10.64 -5.85 8.27
CA TRP A 43 -9.86 -5.85 7.03
C TRP A 43 -8.50 -6.53 7.15
N ARG A 44 -8.08 -6.83 8.37
CA ARG A 44 -6.74 -7.36 8.63
C ARG A 44 -6.53 -8.67 7.89
N ALA A 45 -5.40 -8.73 7.17
CA ALA A 45 -4.98 -9.90 6.41
C ALA A 45 -5.98 -10.36 5.33
N GLN A 46 -6.89 -9.48 4.90
CA GLN A 46 -7.74 -9.78 3.74
C GLN A 46 -6.95 -9.67 2.44
N ALA A 47 -5.91 -8.84 2.42
CA ALA A 47 -4.97 -8.72 1.33
C ALA A 47 -3.67 -8.12 1.87
N PHE A 48 -2.66 -7.98 1.00
CA PHE A 48 -1.38 -7.38 1.36
C PHE A 48 -0.90 -6.50 0.22
N PHE A 49 -0.22 -5.41 0.54
CA PHE A 49 0.55 -4.66 -0.44
C PHE A 49 2.01 -5.02 -0.34
N ARG A 50 2.64 -5.28 -1.49
CA ARG A 50 4.08 -5.49 -1.59
C ARG A 50 4.72 -4.26 -2.23
N PRO A 51 5.49 -3.47 -1.46
CA PRO A 51 6.18 -2.31 -2.02
C PRO A 51 7.30 -2.71 -2.97
N ASN A 52 7.47 -1.94 -4.03
CA ASN A 52 8.56 -2.10 -4.98
C ASN A 52 8.97 -0.73 -5.52
N ILE A 53 10.27 -0.52 -5.67
CA ILE A 53 10.79 0.73 -6.20
C ILE A 53 11.15 0.52 -7.66
N THR A 54 10.60 1.37 -8.53
CA THR A 54 10.85 1.33 -9.97
C THR A 54 11.32 2.69 -10.46
N GLY A 55 11.65 2.80 -11.75
CA GLY A 55 11.98 4.09 -12.35
C GLY A 55 10.84 5.10 -12.32
N GLU A 56 9.60 4.63 -12.12
CA GLU A 56 8.42 5.51 -12.07
C GLU A 56 8.11 6.02 -10.66
N GLY A 57 8.65 5.37 -9.61
CA GLY A 57 8.42 5.76 -8.24
C GLY A 57 8.24 4.55 -7.32
N LEU A 58 7.37 4.71 -6.31
CA LEU A 58 7.02 3.63 -5.40
C LEU A 58 5.76 2.94 -5.91
N VAL A 59 5.87 1.63 -6.15
CA VAL A 59 4.76 0.81 -6.63
C VAL A 59 4.31 -0.11 -5.50
N LEU A 60 3.02 -0.20 -5.28
CA LEU A 60 2.41 -1.15 -4.36
C LEU A 60 1.61 -2.15 -5.19
N ASN A 61 2.01 -3.41 -5.13
CA ASN A 61 1.25 -4.49 -5.77
C ASN A 61 0.37 -5.16 -4.74
N ILE A 62 -0.89 -5.44 -5.09
CA ILE A 62 -1.80 -6.11 -4.19
C ILE A 62 -1.66 -7.63 -4.34
N ILE A 63 -1.53 -8.30 -3.21
CA ILE A 63 -1.26 -9.74 -3.14
C ILE A 63 -2.36 -10.37 -2.30
N ARG A 64 -3.00 -11.41 -2.85
CA ARG A 64 -4.05 -12.15 -2.16
C ARG A 64 -3.49 -13.04 -1.05
N ARG A 65 -4.35 -13.44 -0.14
CA ARG A 65 -4.07 -14.56 0.77
C ARG A 65 -3.96 -15.84 -0.05
N LYS A 66 -3.30 -16.86 0.51
CA LYS A 66 -3.15 -18.14 -0.16
C LYS A 66 -4.49 -18.86 -0.38
N ASP A 67 -5.44 -18.65 0.53
CA ASP A 67 -6.70 -19.38 0.61
C ASP A 67 -7.90 -18.64 0.04
N ARG A 68 -7.69 -17.41 -0.51
CA ARG A 68 -8.84 -16.63 -1.01
C ARG A 68 -8.38 -15.55 -2.00
N ASN A 69 -9.26 -15.29 -2.96
CA ASN A 69 -9.05 -14.21 -3.93
C ASN A 69 -9.39 -12.85 -3.29
N VAL A 70 -8.86 -11.79 -3.87
CA VAL A 70 -9.19 -10.42 -3.46
C VAL A 70 -10.53 -10.05 -4.11
N SER A 71 -11.55 -9.77 -3.29
CA SER A 71 -12.83 -9.28 -3.77
C SER A 71 -12.72 -7.82 -4.23
N SER A 72 -13.70 -7.36 -5.01
CA SER A 72 -13.77 -5.95 -5.42
C SER A 72 -13.86 -5.02 -4.22
N GLU A 73 -14.59 -5.42 -3.18
CA GLU A 73 -14.71 -4.63 -1.96
C GLU A 73 -13.36 -4.51 -1.23
N VAL A 74 -12.65 -5.62 -1.05
CA VAL A 74 -11.33 -5.60 -0.42
C VAL A 74 -10.35 -4.77 -1.25
N TYR A 75 -10.37 -4.95 -2.57
CA TYR A 75 -9.54 -4.16 -3.48
C TYR A 75 -9.79 -2.66 -3.28
N ALA A 76 -11.06 -2.26 -3.28
CA ALA A 76 -11.44 -0.85 -3.13
C ALA A 76 -11.00 -0.28 -1.79
N VAL A 77 -11.26 -1.00 -0.69
CA VAL A 77 -10.91 -0.53 0.66
C VAL A 77 -9.40 -0.40 0.81
N TYR A 78 -8.64 -1.40 0.39
CA TYR A 78 -7.19 -1.37 0.52
C TYR A 78 -6.57 -0.21 -0.27
N HIS A 79 -7.01 0.01 -1.50
CA HIS A 79 -6.49 1.12 -2.32
C HIS A 79 -6.89 2.48 -1.76
N GLY A 80 -8.15 2.67 -1.43
CA GLY A 80 -8.63 3.93 -0.89
C GLY A 80 -7.99 4.28 0.45
N ARG A 81 -7.89 3.31 1.34
CA ARG A 81 -7.31 3.53 2.67
C ARG A 81 -5.81 3.75 2.63
N PHE A 82 -5.10 3.09 1.73
CA PHE A 82 -3.66 3.31 1.59
C PHE A 82 -3.38 4.73 1.07
N ILE A 83 -4.12 5.17 0.06
CA ILE A 83 -3.97 6.53 -0.47
C ILE A 83 -4.35 7.56 0.59
N GLU A 84 -5.41 7.32 1.36
CA GLU A 84 -5.79 8.18 2.48
C GLU A 84 -4.62 8.32 3.47
N MET A 85 -3.99 7.22 3.83
CA MET A 85 -2.84 7.22 4.74
C MET A 85 -1.67 8.04 4.18
N LEU A 86 -1.37 7.89 2.89
CA LEU A 86 -0.30 8.66 2.25
C LEU A 86 -0.59 10.16 2.32
N LEU A 87 -1.80 10.56 2.00
CA LEU A 87 -2.20 11.98 2.02
C LEU A 87 -2.20 12.54 3.44
N ALA A 88 -2.62 11.75 4.41
CA ALA A 88 -2.70 12.22 5.80
C ALA A 88 -1.32 12.38 6.45
N HIS A 89 -0.35 11.52 6.10
CA HIS A 89 0.91 11.46 6.83
C HIS A 89 2.14 11.85 6.01
N PHE A 90 2.09 11.78 4.67
CA PHE A 90 3.27 11.94 3.83
C PHE A 90 3.07 12.89 2.65
N ASP A 91 2.12 13.81 2.75
CA ASP A 91 1.71 14.70 1.66
C ASP A 91 2.85 15.57 1.11
N ARG A 92 3.91 15.77 1.88
CA ARG A 92 5.08 16.56 1.45
C ARG A 92 6.17 15.72 0.82
N MET A 93 5.98 14.40 0.74
CA MET A 93 7.01 13.47 0.28
C MET A 93 6.69 12.85 -1.07
N PHE A 94 5.57 13.21 -1.67
CA PHE A 94 5.22 12.70 -3.00
C PHE A 94 4.38 13.71 -3.76
N ASP A 95 4.33 13.53 -5.08
CA ASP A 95 3.59 14.44 -5.97
C ASP A 95 2.15 14.01 -6.12
N PHE A 96 1.93 12.76 -6.54
CA PHE A 96 0.60 12.17 -6.55
C PHE A 96 0.67 10.65 -6.41
N SER A 97 -0.48 10.10 -6.02
CA SER A 97 -0.69 8.68 -5.90
C SER A 97 -1.93 8.33 -6.70
N ARG A 98 -1.86 7.22 -7.45
CA ARG A 98 -2.99 6.77 -8.27
C ARG A 98 -3.14 5.26 -8.15
N ALA A 99 -4.39 4.80 -8.24
CA ALA A 99 -4.73 3.40 -8.19
C ALA A 99 -5.24 2.93 -9.55
N SER A 100 -4.90 1.70 -9.94
CA SER A 100 -5.51 1.09 -11.10
C SER A 100 -6.89 0.56 -10.73
N ALA A 101 -7.84 0.64 -11.66
CA ALA A 101 -9.19 0.12 -11.42
C ALA A 101 -9.19 -1.40 -11.30
N LEU A 102 -8.34 -2.06 -12.07
CA LEU A 102 -8.21 -3.51 -12.08
C LEU A 102 -6.76 -3.90 -11.80
N ALA A 103 -6.58 -5.11 -11.32
CA ALA A 103 -5.26 -5.67 -11.11
C ALA A 103 -4.47 -5.73 -12.42
N SER A 104 -3.18 -5.55 -12.33
CA SER A 104 -2.28 -5.54 -13.48
C SER A 104 -0.95 -6.22 -13.12
N THR A 105 0.08 -5.99 -13.93
CA THR A 105 1.39 -6.64 -13.76
C THR A 105 1.89 -6.55 -12.33
N GLY A 106 2.26 -7.70 -11.76
CA GLY A 106 2.80 -7.81 -10.41
C GLY A 106 1.74 -8.03 -9.34
N ASP A 107 0.44 -7.84 -9.67
CA ASP A 107 -0.64 -8.07 -8.72
C ASP A 107 -1.06 -9.55 -8.74
N LEU A 108 -1.44 -10.07 -7.58
CA LEU A 108 -1.94 -11.43 -7.42
C LEU A 108 -3.27 -11.36 -6.69
N VAL A 109 -4.34 -11.44 -7.44
CA VAL A 109 -5.70 -11.35 -6.92
C VAL A 109 -6.46 -12.65 -7.11
#